data_33c006ca447ade24968fb1a66f943546
#
_entry.id   33c006ca447ade24968fb1a66f943546
#
_cell.length_a   1.000
_cell.length_b   1.000
_cell.length_c   1.000
_cell.angle_alpha   90.00
_cell.angle_beta   90.00
_cell.angle_gamma   90.00
#
_symmetry.space_group_name_H-M   'P 1'
#
loop_
_entity.id
_entity.type
_entity.pdbx_description
1 polymer ?
#
loop_
_entity_poly.entity_id
_entity_poly.type
_entity_poly.pdbx_seq_one_letter_code
_entity_poly.pdbx_strand_id
1 'polypeptide(L)'
;VGNHRVELLLATNVTTMTEKIFETALGIVPPWYVAGVDLDAAARTLTIRIDFVAGSRFAVPGVGGAHPVHDTVTKQLRHLNFFQHECYLEVRVPRVKLPGGAVRQAEPDWVGHLSGFTLLFEALVLALARQMTFTGVARLVNLSLHRVMAICSHYVEQAVAEADFSEV
;
A
#
# COMPACT_ATOMS: atom_id res chain seq x y z
N VAL A 1 19.66 -19.98 33.10
CA VAL A 1 18.25 -20.16 32.64
C VAL A 1 17.50 -18.83 32.59
N GLY A 2 17.92 -17.79 33.34
CA GLY A 2 17.25 -16.46 33.39
C GLY A 2 17.50 -15.54 32.19
N ASN A 3 18.70 -15.62 31.58
CA ASN A 3 19.13 -14.66 30.56
C ASN A 3 18.39 -14.84 29.22
N HIS A 4 18.09 -16.07 28.83
CA HIS A 4 17.42 -16.37 27.56
C HIS A 4 15.95 -15.86 27.50
N ARG A 5 15.28 -15.85 28.66
CA ARG A 5 13.89 -15.37 28.77
C ARG A 5 13.81 -13.84 28.73
N VAL A 6 14.81 -13.16 29.26
CA VAL A 6 14.92 -11.68 29.20
C VAL A 6 15.27 -11.23 27.79
N GLU A 7 16.16 -11.92 27.09
CA GLU A 7 16.50 -11.62 25.69
C GLU A 7 15.30 -11.83 24.76
N LEU A 8 14.51 -12.90 24.95
CA LEU A 8 13.31 -13.14 24.17
C LEU A 8 12.25 -12.06 24.42
N LEU A 9 12.06 -11.62 25.65
CA LEU A 9 11.11 -10.56 26.01
C LEU A 9 11.53 -9.19 25.45
N LEU A 10 12.83 -8.88 25.48
CA LEU A 10 13.38 -7.66 24.90
C LEU A 10 13.25 -7.68 23.35
N ALA A 11 13.57 -8.78 22.71
CA ALA A 11 13.43 -8.94 21.27
C ALA A 11 11.97 -8.80 20.81
N THR A 12 11.03 -9.41 21.53
CA THR A 12 9.60 -9.32 21.25
C THR A 12 9.08 -7.89 21.41
N ASN A 13 9.51 -7.18 22.47
CA ASN A 13 9.10 -5.79 22.69
C ASN A 13 9.67 -4.83 21.62
N VAL A 14 10.90 -5.04 21.18
CA VAL A 14 11.53 -4.23 20.13
C VAL A 14 10.83 -4.45 18.79
N THR A 15 10.50 -5.69 18.44
CA THR A 15 9.76 -6.01 17.22
C THR A 15 8.39 -5.34 17.22
N THR A 16 7.62 -5.47 18.31
CA THR A 16 6.29 -4.83 18.44
C THR A 16 6.38 -3.31 18.34
N MET A 17 7.42 -2.68 18.90
CA MET A 17 7.61 -1.23 18.84
C MET A 17 7.92 -0.76 17.41
N THR A 18 8.76 -1.48 16.68
CA THR A 18 9.08 -1.18 15.27
C THR A 18 7.83 -1.26 14.40
N GLU A 19 7.03 -2.30 14.52
CA GLU A 19 5.78 -2.49 13.80
C GLU A 19 4.81 -1.33 14.09
N LYS A 20 4.65 -0.92 15.35
CA LYS A 20 3.82 0.21 15.78
C LYS A 20 4.25 1.54 15.17
N ILE A 21 5.55 1.79 15.06
CA ILE A 21 6.08 3.00 14.41
C ILE A 21 5.65 3.04 12.95
N PHE A 22 5.78 1.93 12.23
CA PHE A 22 5.37 1.84 10.83
C PHE A 22 3.86 1.92 10.65
N GLU A 23 3.07 1.30 11.52
CA GLU A 23 1.59 1.45 11.51
C GLU A 23 1.20 2.93 11.61
N THR A 24 1.78 3.64 12.57
CA THR A 24 1.50 5.07 12.78
C THR A 24 1.96 5.91 11.59
N ALA A 25 3.18 5.69 11.10
CA ALA A 25 3.76 6.45 10.00
C ALA A 25 3.01 6.24 8.67
N LEU A 26 2.50 5.04 8.44
CA LEU A 26 1.73 4.68 7.23
C LEU A 26 0.23 4.99 7.36
N GLY A 27 -0.24 5.39 8.54
CA GLY A 27 -1.66 5.60 8.81
C GLY A 27 -2.49 4.31 8.74
N ILE A 28 -1.89 3.18 9.07
CA ILE A 28 -2.57 1.88 9.09
C ILE A 28 -3.43 1.78 10.34
N VAL A 29 -4.70 1.51 10.14
CA VAL A 29 -5.71 1.41 11.20
C VAL A 29 -6.38 0.03 11.19
N PRO A 30 -6.87 -0.45 12.33
CA PRO A 30 -7.62 -1.71 12.37
C PRO A 30 -8.74 -1.77 11.32
N PRO A 31 -8.98 -2.91 10.71
CA PRO A 31 -8.46 -4.23 11.07
C PRO A 31 -7.06 -4.55 10.51
N TRP A 32 -6.44 -3.62 9.80
CA TRP A 32 -5.10 -3.76 9.23
C TRP A 32 -4.01 -3.57 10.28
N TYR A 33 -2.91 -4.27 10.14
CA TYR A 33 -1.74 -4.13 11.00
C TYR A 33 -0.45 -4.50 10.26
N VAL A 34 0.69 -4.03 10.77
CA VAL A 34 2.01 -4.42 10.27
C VAL A 34 2.39 -5.77 10.87
N ALA A 35 2.48 -6.80 10.02
CA ALA A 35 2.84 -8.16 10.40
C ALA A 35 4.36 -8.39 10.46
N GLY A 36 5.14 -7.50 9.88
CA GLY A 36 6.60 -7.58 9.92
C GLY A 36 7.27 -6.56 9.01
N VAL A 37 8.53 -6.31 9.29
CA VAL A 37 9.39 -5.36 8.57
C VAL A 37 10.70 -6.05 8.24
N ASP A 38 11.13 -5.97 7.00
CA ASP A 38 12.37 -6.56 6.49
C ASP A 38 13.20 -5.51 5.74
N LEU A 39 14.42 -5.26 6.22
CA LEU A 39 15.35 -4.31 5.64
C LEU A 39 16.52 -5.04 5.00
N ASP A 40 16.58 -5.02 3.68
CA ASP A 40 17.75 -5.47 2.93
C ASP A 40 18.65 -4.27 2.60
N ALA A 41 19.68 -4.09 3.43
CA ALA A 41 20.63 -2.99 3.26
C ALA A 41 21.48 -3.14 1.99
N ALA A 42 21.77 -4.36 1.54
CA ALA A 42 22.56 -4.61 0.33
C ALA A 42 21.76 -4.27 -0.94
N ALA A 43 20.50 -4.70 -1.00
CA ALA A 43 19.59 -4.38 -2.08
C ALA A 43 18.99 -2.96 -1.97
N ARG A 44 19.18 -2.27 -0.86
CA ARG A 44 18.56 -0.99 -0.53
C ARG A 44 17.03 -1.03 -0.64
N THR A 45 16.42 -2.07 -0.09
CA THR A 45 14.97 -2.25 -0.07
C THR A 45 14.45 -2.43 1.35
N LEU A 46 13.29 -1.86 1.61
CA LEU A 46 12.51 -2.07 2.81
C LEU A 46 11.19 -2.71 2.41
N THR A 47 10.87 -3.86 2.96
CA THR A 47 9.59 -4.54 2.76
C THR A 47 8.80 -4.53 4.05
N ILE A 48 7.59 -3.97 4.02
CA ILE A 48 6.67 -3.93 5.14
C ILE A 48 5.50 -4.85 4.80
N ARG A 49 5.34 -5.92 5.60
CA ARG A 49 4.22 -6.85 5.44
C ARG A 49 3.02 -6.36 6.20
N ILE A 50 1.89 -6.25 5.50
CA ILE A 50 0.62 -5.79 6.04
C ILE A 50 -0.40 -6.92 5.93
N ASP A 51 -1.05 -7.20 7.05
CA ASP A 51 -2.11 -8.20 7.16
C ASP A 51 -3.32 -7.60 7.89
N PHE A 52 -4.36 -8.37 8.04
CA PHE A 52 -5.57 -7.98 8.76
C PHE A 52 -5.97 -9.03 9.81
N VAL A 53 -6.69 -8.58 10.81
CA VAL A 53 -7.14 -9.44 11.91
C VAL A 53 -8.06 -10.54 11.39
N ALA A 54 -7.79 -11.78 11.78
CA ALA A 54 -8.61 -12.93 11.39
C ALA A 54 -10.08 -12.75 11.83
N GLY A 55 -11.01 -13.14 10.96
CA GLY A 55 -12.45 -12.97 11.19
C GLY A 55 -13.00 -11.59 10.84
N SER A 56 -12.17 -10.66 10.39
CA SER A 56 -12.61 -9.35 9.90
C SER A 56 -13.57 -9.48 8.72
N ARG A 57 -14.47 -8.51 8.62
CA ARG A 57 -15.41 -8.36 7.51
C ARG A 57 -15.11 -7.05 6.79
N PHE A 58 -15.25 -7.05 5.49
CA PHE A 58 -14.91 -5.90 4.67
C PHE A 58 -16.07 -5.45 3.79
N ALA A 59 -16.21 -4.14 3.67
CA ALA A 59 -17.08 -3.52 2.68
C ALA A 59 -16.39 -3.45 1.32
N VAL A 60 -17.18 -3.46 0.26
CA VAL A 60 -16.71 -3.20 -1.10
C VAL A 60 -17.56 -2.10 -1.74
N PRO A 61 -16.98 -1.26 -2.62
CA PRO A 61 -17.70 -0.18 -3.26
C PRO A 61 -18.94 -0.68 -4.03
N GLY A 62 -20.08 0.02 -3.86
CA GLY A 62 -21.31 -0.27 -4.57
C GLY A 62 -22.15 -1.43 -4.01
N VAL A 63 -21.71 -2.07 -2.93
CA VAL A 63 -22.46 -3.15 -2.26
C VAL A 63 -22.58 -2.82 -0.77
N GLY A 64 -23.81 -2.81 -0.27
CA GLY A 64 -24.07 -2.51 1.15
C GLY A 64 -23.56 -3.61 2.09
N GLY A 65 -23.19 -3.18 3.31
CA GLY A 65 -22.74 -4.05 4.38
C GLY A 65 -21.27 -4.49 4.30
N ALA A 66 -20.86 -5.25 5.31
CA ALA A 66 -19.54 -5.84 5.40
C ALA A 66 -19.62 -7.36 5.19
N HIS A 67 -18.73 -7.90 4.39
CA HIS A 67 -18.78 -9.27 3.89
C HIS A 67 -17.62 -10.11 4.46
N PRO A 68 -17.81 -11.42 4.66
CA PRO A 68 -16.76 -12.31 5.15
C PRO A 68 -15.68 -12.52 4.08
N VAL A 69 -14.46 -12.74 4.54
CA VAL A 69 -13.34 -13.09 3.68
C VAL A 69 -13.54 -14.50 3.13
N HIS A 70 -13.48 -14.63 1.81
CA HIS A 70 -13.51 -15.92 1.10
C HIS A 70 -12.11 -16.51 1.00
N ASP A 71 -11.18 -15.73 0.49
CA ASP A 71 -9.75 -16.04 0.38
C ASP A 71 -8.93 -14.73 0.32
N THR A 72 -7.65 -14.83 0.04
CA THR A 72 -6.74 -13.67 0.00
C THR A 72 -5.81 -13.74 -1.20
N VAL A 73 -5.35 -12.58 -1.64
CA VAL A 73 -4.28 -12.42 -2.63
C VAL A 73 -3.21 -11.50 -2.07
N THR A 74 -1.94 -11.84 -2.27
CA THR A 74 -0.83 -10.98 -1.87
C THR A 74 -0.51 -10.00 -3.01
N LYS A 75 -0.47 -8.72 -2.68
CA LYS A 75 -0.03 -7.64 -3.59
C LYS A 75 1.24 -7.00 -3.07
N GLN A 76 2.14 -6.66 -3.98
CA GLN A 76 3.30 -5.83 -3.68
C GLN A 76 3.08 -4.45 -4.27
N LEU A 77 3.17 -3.42 -3.41
CA LEU A 77 2.94 -2.03 -3.78
C LEU A 77 4.20 -1.21 -3.54
N ARG A 78 4.63 -0.49 -4.54
CA ARG A 78 5.69 0.51 -4.38
C ARG A 78 5.16 1.68 -3.57
N HIS A 79 5.88 2.03 -2.51
CA HIS A 79 5.58 3.14 -1.62
C HIS A 79 6.69 4.20 -1.68
N LEU A 80 6.52 5.31 -0.97
CA LEU A 80 7.56 6.32 -0.81
C LEU A 80 8.82 5.70 -0.22
N ASN A 81 9.99 6.15 -0.67
CA ASN A 81 11.26 5.67 -0.15
C ASN A 81 11.35 5.89 1.36
N PHE A 82 11.89 4.91 2.04
CA PHE A 82 12.32 5.05 3.42
C PHE A 82 13.80 5.45 3.42
N PHE A 83 14.07 6.75 3.62
CA PHE A 83 15.40 7.33 3.40
C PHE A 83 15.92 6.99 2.00
N GLN A 84 17.02 6.25 1.90
CA GLN A 84 17.63 5.85 0.64
C GLN A 84 17.21 4.45 0.15
N HIS A 85 16.23 3.83 0.81
CA HIS A 85 15.73 2.51 0.49
C HIS A 85 14.41 2.60 -0.27
N GLU A 86 14.29 1.84 -1.34
CA GLU A 86 12.99 1.63 -1.97
C GLU A 86 12.08 0.88 -1.02
N CYS A 87 10.88 1.41 -0.80
CA CYS A 87 9.92 0.80 0.13
C CYS A 87 8.82 0.08 -0.64
N TYR A 88 8.55 -1.14 -0.23
CA TYR A 88 7.48 -1.98 -0.75
C TYR A 88 6.55 -2.40 0.37
N LEU A 89 5.24 -2.28 0.14
CA LEU A 89 4.23 -2.85 1.00
C LEU A 89 3.78 -4.18 0.41
N GLU A 90 4.01 -5.26 1.13
CA GLU A 90 3.48 -6.58 0.79
C GLU A 90 2.18 -6.78 1.56
N VAL A 91 1.07 -6.66 0.85
CA VAL A 91 -0.26 -6.59 1.45
C VAL A 91 -1.03 -7.86 1.15
N ARG A 92 -1.53 -8.51 2.19
CA ARG A 92 -2.47 -9.60 2.07
C ARG A 92 -3.88 -9.05 1.94
N VAL A 93 -4.35 -8.92 0.69
CA VAL A 93 -5.65 -8.32 0.34
C VAL A 93 -6.76 -9.36 0.43
N PRO A 94 -7.83 -9.13 1.22
CA PRO A 94 -8.96 -10.04 1.28
C PRO A 94 -9.81 -9.98 0.02
N ARG A 95 -10.28 -11.14 -0.42
CA ARG A 95 -11.36 -11.26 -1.38
C ARG A 95 -12.61 -11.70 -0.65
N VAL A 96 -13.66 -10.94 -0.77
CA VAL A 96 -14.93 -11.17 -0.08
C VAL A 96 -15.96 -11.78 -1.01
N LYS A 97 -16.80 -12.66 -0.48
CA LYS A 97 -17.92 -13.25 -1.19
C LYS A 97 -19.17 -12.42 -0.95
N LEU A 98 -19.75 -11.91 -2.02
CA LEU A 98 -20.95 -11.09 -2.00
C LEU A 98 -22.22 -11.93 -2.02
N PRO A 99 -23.37 -11.36 -1.59
CA PRO A 99 -24.68 -11.94 -1.86
C PRO A 99 -24.84 -12.15 -3.38
N GLY A 100 -25.21 -13.35 -3.80
CA GLY A 100 -25.24 -13.70 -5.24
C GLY A 100 -23.99 -14.41 -5.76
N GLY A 101 -22.96 -14.62 -4.92
CA GLY A 101 -21.83 -15.50 -5.18
C GLY A 101 -20.61 -14.85 -5.84
N ALA A 102 -20.69 -13.59 -6.27
CA ALA A 102 -19.55 -12.87 -6.82
C ALA A 102 -18.45 -12.66 -5.75
N VAL A 103 -17.18 -12.73 -6.18
CA VAL A 103 -16.02 -12.49 -5.33
C VAL A 103 -15.33 -11.19 -5.76
N ARG A 104 -15.08 -10.29 -4.81
CA ARG A 104 -14.40 -9.01 -5.05
C ARG A 104 -13.27 -8.77 -4.04
N GLN A 105 -12.22 -8.08 -4.48
CA GLN A 105 -11.16 -7.61 -3.59
C GLN A 105 -11.67 -6.44 -2.74
N ALA A 106 -11.34 -6.47 -1.46
CA ALA A 106 -11.57 -5.36 -0.53
C ALA A 106 -10.22 -4.71 -0.23
N GLU A 107 -9.80 -3.80 -1.10
CA GLU A 107 -8.54 -3.10 -0.97
C GLU A 107 -8.62 -2.01 0.10
N PRO A 108 -7.53 -1.76 0.85
CA PRO A 108 -7.41 -0.57 1.68
C PRO A 108 -7.50 0.71 0.84
N ASP A 109 -7.95 1.79 1.45
CA ASP A 109 -8.13 3.10 0.80
C ASP A 109 -6.82 3.80 0.39
N TRP A 110 -5.69 3.37 0.93
CA TRP A 110 -4.36 3.86 0.57
C TRP A 110 -3.70 3.12 -0.62
N VAL A 111 -4.36 2.12 -1.19
CA VAL A 111 -3.91 1.47 -2.43
C VAL A 111 -4.13 2.41 -3.61
N GLY A 112 -3.14 2.50 -4.49
CA GLY A 112 -3.20 3.37 -5.66
C GLY A 112 -4.20 2.91 -6.73
N HIS A 113 -4.52 3.80 -7.65
CA HIS A 113 -5.41 3.51 -8.77
C HIS A 113 -4.72 2.68 -9.85
N LEU A 114 -3.40 2.80 -9.97
CA LEU A 114 -2.57 1.99 -10.86
C LEU A 114 -2.04 0.76 -10.13
N SER A 115 -1.98 -0.36 -10.84
CA SER A 115 -1.48 -1.61 -10.28
C SER A 115 -0.03 -1.49 -9.79
N GLY A 116 0.21 -1.86 -8.54
CA GLY A 116 1.52 -1.95 -7.95
C GLY A 116 2.04 -0.67 -7.26
N PHE A 117 1.15 0.29 -6.98
CA PHE A 117 1.52 1.54 -6.28
C PHE A 117 0.57 1.84 -5.11
N THR A 118 1.07 2.62 -4.13
CA THR A 118 0.22 3.29 -3.16
C THR A 118 -0.22 4.65 -3.69
N LEU A 119 -1.32 5.20 -3.15
CA LEU A 119 -1.77 6.56 -3.51
C LEU A 119 -0.71 7.62 -3.27
N LEU A 120 0.04 7.53 -2.16
CA LEU A 120 1.11 8.48 -1.86
C LEU A 120 2.26 8.41 -2.87
N PHE A 121 2.58 7.22 -3.37
CA PHE A 121 3.60 7.10 -4.42
C PHE A 121 3.13 7.71 -5.74
N GLU A 122 1.89 7.48 -6.13
CA GLU A 122 1.29 8.11 -7.31
C GLU A 122 1.26 9.64 -7.16
N ALA A 123 0.91 10.15 -5.99
CA ALA A 123 0.93 11.59 -5.69
C ALA A 123 2.33 12.19 -5.79
N LEU A 124 3.37 11.47 -5.33
CA LEU A 124 4.77 11.89 -5.50
C LEU A 124 5.13 12.00 -6.99
N VAL A 125 4.81 10.99 -7.78
CA VAL A 125 5.09 11.00 -9.23
C VAL A 125 4.42 12.18 -9.91
N LEU A 126 3.16 12.47 -9.58
CA LEU A 126 2.43 13.64 -10.12
C LEU A 126 3.08 14.96 -9.71
N ALA A 127 3.48 15.10 -8.45
CA ALA A 127 4.15 16.29 -7.96
C ALA A 127 5.48 16.55 -8.67
N LEU A 128 6.27 15.50 -8.89
CA LEU A 128 7.54 15.59 -9.63
C LEU A 128 7.32 15.90 -11.11
N ALA A 129 6.32 15.31 -11.75
CA ALA A 129 5.99 15.55 -13.15
C ALA A 129 5.58 17.01 -13.44
N ARG A 130 5.18 17.76 -12.43
CA ARG A 130 4.92 19.21 -12.54
C ARG A 130 6.19 20.05 -12.58
N GLN A 131 7.32 19.51 -12.13
CA GLN A 131 8.57 20.22 -11.94
C GLN A 131 9.67 19.79 -12.91
N MET A 132 9.57 18.60 -13.50
CA MET A 132 10.58 18.02 -14.35
C MET A 132 9.98 17.14 -15.45
N THR A 133 10.82 16.74 -16.41
CA THR A 133 10.40 15.84 -17.50
C THR A 133 10.06 14.44 -16.97
N PHE A 134 9.20 13.72 -17.68
CA PHE A 134 8.85 12.34 -17.33
C PHE A 134 10.07 11.42 -17.27
N THR A 135 11.06 11.64 -18.15
CA THR A 135 12.35 10.91 -18.09
C THR A 135 13.12 11.23 -16.80
N GLY A 136 13.11 12.48 -16.35
CA GLY A 136 13.71 12.89 -15.08
C GLY A 136 13.01 12.21 -13.89
N VAL A 137 11.68 12.21 -13.89
CA VAL A 137 10.89 11.52 -12.86
C VAL A 137 11.22 10.02 -12.84
N ALA A 138 11.21 9.37 -14.00
CA ALA A 138 11.48 7.93 -14.14
C ALA A 138 12.84 7.54 -13.54
N ARG A 139 13.87 8.35 -13.78
CA ARG A 139 15.21 8.14 -13.19
C ARG A 139 15.20 8.34 -11.68
N LEU A 140 14.54 9.40 -11.20
CA LEU A 140 14.54 9.76 -9.79
C LEU A 140 13.83 8.71 -8.93
N VAL A 141 12.69 8.19 -9.40
CA VAL A 141 11.88 7.21 -8.66
C VAL A 141 12.19 5.75 -9.04
N ASN A 142 13.15 5.53 -9.93
CA ASN A 142 13.53 4.20 -10.44
C ASN A 142 12.33 3.42 -11.02
N LEU A 143 11.62 4.06 -11.94
CA LEU A 143 10.54 3.45 -12.73
C LEU A 143 10.84 3.51 -14.21
N SER A 144 10.18 2.66 -15.00
CA SER A 144 10.14 2.84 -16.45
C SER A 144 9.34 4.09 -16.82
N LEU A 145 9.74 4.75 -17.90
CA LEU A 145 9.03 5.91 -18.45
C LEU A 145 7.56 5.59 -18.73
N HIS A 146 7.27 4.40 -19.23
CA HIS A 146 5.91 3.95 -19.51
C HIS A 146 5.03 3.95 -18.24
N ARG A 147 5.55 3.50 -17.10
CA ARG A 147 4.80 3.49 -15.83
C ARG A 147 4.57 4.90 -15.28
N VAL A 148 5.55 5.80 -15.42
CA VAL A 148 5.38 7.22 -15.07
C VAL A 148 4.29 7.86 -15.92
N MET A 149 4.32 7.64 -17.23
CA MET A 149 3.31 8.16 -18.16
C MET A 149 1.92 7.59 -17.84
N ALA A 150 1.81 6.30 -17.52
CA ALA A 150 0.54 5.68 -17.16
C ALA A 150 -0.09 6.31 -15.92
N ILE A 151 0.71 6.60 -14.88
CA ILE A 151 0.24 7.32 -13.69
C ILE A 151 -0.28 8.71 -14.08
N CYS A 152 0.51 9.49 -14.81
CA CYS A 152 0.14 10.85 -15.18
C CYS A 152 -1.11 10.88 -16.08
N SER A 153 -1.21 10.00 -17.07
CA SER A 153 -2.36 9.93 -17.98
C SER A 153 -3.65 9.60 -17.24
N HIS A 154 -3.61 8.65 -16.31
CA HIS A 154 -4.78 8.28 -15.52
C HIS A 154 -5.39 9.48 -14.79
N TYR A 155 -4.56 10.28 -14.11
CA TYR A 155 -5.05 11.44 -13.37
C TYR A 155 -5.47 12.61 -14.25
N VAL A 156 -4.85 12.78 -15.42
CA VAL A 156 -5.29 13.78 -16.42
C VAL A 156 -6.66 13.40 -16.96
N GLU A 157 -6.86 12.15 -17.35
CA GLU A 157 -8.14 11.65 -17.84
C GLU A 157 -9.26 11.80 -16.80
N GLN A 158 -8.97 11.50 -15.53
CA GLN A 158 -9.90 11.69 -14.42
C GLN A 158 -10.26 13.18 -14.24
N ALA A 159 -9.29 14.08 -14.25
CA ALA A 159 -9.51 15.51 -14.10
C ALA A 159 -10.33 16.09 -15.26
N VAL A 160 -10.10 15.62 -16.50
CA VAL A 160 -10.88 16.03 -17.67
C VAL A 160 -12.33 15.54 -17.55
N ALA A 161 -12.54 14.29 -17.15
CA ALA A 161 -13.88 13.74 -16.96
C ALA A 161 -14.66 14.50 -15.88
N GLU A 162 -14.03 14.88 -14.77
CA GLU A 162 -14.64 15.68 -13.71
C GLU A 162 -14.98 17.10 -14.18
N ALA A 163 -14.15 17.72 -15.03
CA ALA A 163 -14.39 19.05 -15.59
C ALA A 163 -15.60 19.06 -16.53
N ASP A 164 -15.77 18.05 -17.37
CA ASP A 164 -16.91 17.93 -18.31
C ASP A 164 -18.27 17.79 -17.58
N PHE A 165 -18.30 17.25 -16.36
CA PHE A 165 -19.52 17.16 -15.55
C PHE A 165 -19.85 18.44 -14.77
N SER A 166 -18.93 19.37 -14.63
CA SER A 166 -19.14 20.63 -13.89
C SER A 166 -19.78 21.74 -14.73
N GLU A 167 -19.93 21.56 -16.04
CA GLU A 167 -20.53 22.51 -16.96
C GLU A 167 -21.98 22.18 -17.37
N VAL A 168 -22.65 21.23 -16.68
CA VAL A 168 -24.07 20.85 -16.97
C VAL A 168 -25.00 21.29 -15.86
#